data_76d88cb4cb62051c958d988ef8ae5b2e
#
_entry.id   76d88cb4cb62051c958d988ef8ae5b2e
#
_cell.length_a   1.000
_cell.length_b   1.000
_cell.length_c   1.000
_cell.angle_alpha   90.00
_cell.angle_beta   90.00
_cell.angle_gamma   90.00
#
_symmetry.space_group_name_H-M   'P 1'
#
loop_
_entity.id
_entity.type
_entity.pdbx_description
1 polymer ?
#
loop_
_entity_poly.entity_id
_entity_poly.type
_entity_poly.pdbx_seq_one_letter_code
_entity_poly.pdbx_strand_id
1 'polypeptide(L)'
;MDQGESAGTIRVLLADDDRPFLDALAPLIERQPELAVVGVALDGLAAIELADELEPDAVVIDLHMPRLDGVTAVARLRNDHPSMCVIALTGDDQAALHDAVAEAGADAVLVKNEFFDVLVDRLAQAKASTQGGDELSAEGSQVPG
;
A
#
# COMPACT_ATOMS: atom_id res chain seq x y z
N MET A 1 -12.65 15.50 -18.34
CA MET A 1 -12.69 14.92 -18.17
C MET A 1 -12.22 14.43 -17.73
N ASP A 2 -12.16 14.42 -17.37
CA ASP A 2 -11.76 13.97 -16.86
C ASP A 2 -11.73 12.74 -16.51
N GLN A 3 -12.32 12.09 -16.74
CA GLN A 3 -12.38 10.81 -16.47
C GLN A 3 -11.15 10.16 -16.65
N GLY A 4 -10.54 10.45 -17.59
CA GLY A 4 -9.27 9.87 -17.86
C GLY A 4 -8.35 10.01 -16.70
N GLU A 5 -8.37 11.12 -16.06
CA GLU A 5 -7.53 11.32 -15.00
C GLU A 5 -7.85 10.44 -13.90
N SER A 6 -9.05 10.25 -13.61
CA SER A 6 -9.43 9.40 -12.57
C SER A 6 -8.89 8.03 -12.75
N ALA A 7 -8.97 7.54 -13.93
CA ALA A 7 -8.50 6.21 -14.22
C ALA A 7 -7.01 6.10 -14.06
N GLY A 8 -6.31 7.18 -14.18
CA GLY A 8 -4.87 7.15 -14.08
C GLY A 8 -4.32 7.30 -12.69
N THR A 9 -5.17 7.52 -11.71
CA THR A 9 -4.69 7.83 -10.36
C THR A 9 -4.80 6.62 -9.44
N ILE A 10 -3.73 6.35 -8.73
CA ILE A 10 -3.70 5.32 -7.71
C ILE A 10 -3.92 6.00 -6.38
N ARG A 11 -4.95 5.58 -5.66
CA ARG A 11 -5.34 6.21 -4.39
C ARG A 11 -4.63 5.47 -3.25
N VAL A 12 -3.86 6.18 -2.46
CA VAL A 12 -2.98 5.59 -1.45
C VAL A 12 -3.39 6.04 -0.05
N LEU A 13 -3.56 5.08 0.85
CA LEU A 13 -3.79 5.36 2.26
C LEU A 13 -2.46 5.15 2.99
N LEU A 14 -2.05 6.10 3.79
CA LEU A 14 -0.84 5.98 4.58
C LEU A 14 -1.21 5.74 6.04
N ALA A 15 -0.56 4.81 6.69
CA ALA A 15 -0.82 4.50 8.09
C ALA A 15 0.49 4.43 8.85
N ASP A 16 0.71 5.36 9.77
CA ASP A 16 1.94 5.44 10.54
C ASP A 16 1.70 6.44 11.68
N ASP A 17 2.19 6.16 12.86
CA ASP A 17 2.01 7.10 13.96
C ASP A 17 3.15 8.13 14.04
N ASP A 18 4.12 8.02 13.15
CA ASP A 18 5.25 8.94 13.12
C ASP A 18 4.91 10.12 12.20
N ARG A 19 4.37 11.19 12.79
CA ARG A 19 3.96 12.35 12.02
C ARG A 19 5.06 12.97 11.19
N PRO A 20 6.28 13.17 11.74
CA PRO A 20 7.35 13.72 10.89
C PRO A 20 7.63 12.84 9.67
N PHE A 21 7.56 11.53 9.83
CA PHE A 21 7.78 10.63 8.71
C PHE A 21 6.66 10.81 7.67
N LEU A 22 5.42 10.88 8.10
CA LEU A 22 4.30 11.09 7.18
C LEU A 22 4.40 12.43 6.48
N ASP A 23 4.80 13.48 7.21
CA ASP A 23 4.91 14.81 6.63
C ASP A 23 5.99 14.84 5.56
N ALA A 24 7.00 14.02 5.68
CA ALA A 24 8.03 13.92 4.67
C ALA A 24 7.60 13.02 3.51
N LEU A 25 6.91 11.94 3.81
CA LEU A 25 6.57 10.94 2.82
C LEU A 25 5.44 11.34 1.89
N ALA A 26 4.37 11.90 2.44
CA ALA A 26 3.20 12.21 1.63
C ALA A 26 3.51 13.13 0.45
N PRO A 27 4.25 14.23 0.63
CA PRO A 27 4.55 15.07 -0.52
C PRO A 27 5.40 14.36 -1.55
N LEU A 28 6.30 13.47 -1.11
CA LEU A 28 7.13 12.74 -2.05
C LEU A 28 6.29 11.79 -2.90
N ILE A 29 5.31 11.15 -2.31
CA ILE A 29 4.41 10.30 -3.06
C ILE A 29 3.61 11.15 -4.04
N GLU A 30 3.12 12.29 -3.58
CA GLU A 30 2.27 13.11 -4.42
C GLU A 30 3.01 13.84 -5.52
N ARG A 31 4.31 13.84 -5.51
CA ARG A 31 5.06 14.37 -6.64
C ARG A 31 4.95 13.44 -7.85
N GLN A 32 4.54 12.19 -7.65
CA GLN A 32 4.32 11.28 -8.76
C GLN A 32 2.91 11.54 -9.29
N PRO A 33 2.78 11.94 -10.55
CA PRO A 33 1.46 12.35 -11.06
C PRO A 33 0.39 11.28 -10.96
N GLU A 34 0.79 10.02 -10.96
CA GLU A 34 -0.16 8.94 -10.93
C GLU A 34 -0.54 8.51 -9.52
N LEU A 35 0.02 9.12 -8.48
CA LEU A 35 -0.27 8.73 -7.10
C LEU A 35 -0.96 9.86 -6.35
N ALA A 36 -1.92 9.51 -5.52
CA ALA A 36 -2.61 10.50 -4.69
C ALA A 36 -2.81 9.93 -3.30
N VAL A 37 -2.41 10.67 -2.28
CA VAL A 37 -2.63 10.26 -0.90
C VAL A 37 -4.05 10.67 -0.52
N VAL A 38 -4.90 9.70 -0.25
CA VAL A 38 -6.31 9.98 0.01
C VAL A 38 -6.65 9.96 1.50
N GLY A 39 -5.75 9.50 2.32
CA GLY A 39 -6.00 9.50 3.77
C GLY A 39 -4.77 9.15 4.55
N VAL A 40 -4.79 9.49 5.83
CA VAL A 40 -3.70 9.18 6.74
C VAL A 40 -4.30 8.63 8.02
N ALA A 41 -3.81 7.49 8.47
CA ALA A 41 -4.22 6.88 9.71
C ALA A 41 -3.04 6.89 10.67
N LEU A 42 -3.30 7.11 11.95
CA LEU A 42 -2.24 7.20 12.95
C LEU A 42 -2.16 5.96 13.83
N ASP A 43 -3.02 4.99 13.61
CA ASP A 43 -2.94 3.72 14.31
C ASP A 43 -3.62 2.63 13.49
N GLY A 44 -3.48 1.38 13.92
CA GLY A 44 -3.97 0.26 13.14
C GLY A 44 -5.47 0.20 12.97
N LEU A 45 -6.21 0.58 14.01
CA LEU A 45 -7.67 0.57 13.91
C LEU A 45 -8.16 1.64 12.96
N ALA A 46 -7.56 2.83 13.01
CA ALA A 46 -7.90 3.90 12.08
C ALA A 46 -7.59 3.50 10.65
N ALA A 47 -6.50 2.75 10.45
CA ALA A 47 -6.14 2.29 9.11
C ALA A 47 -7.23 1.38 8.55
N ILE A 48 -7.73 0.46 9.37
CA ILE A 48 -8.77 -0.45 8.93
C ILE A 48 -10.06 0.32 8.63
N GLU A 49 -10.43 1.26 9.49
CA GLU A 49 -11.63 2.03 9.28
C GLU A 49 -11.55 2.88 8.02
N LEU A 50 -10.42 3.53 7.81
CA LEU A 50 -10.26 4.36 6.63
C LEU A 50 -10.20 3.52 5.35
N ALA A 51 -9.61 2.34 5.42
CA ALA A 51 -9.60 1.47 4.26
C ALA A 51 -11.01 1.06 3.86
N ASP A 52 -11.86 0.77 4.85
CA ASP A 52 -13.24 0.42 4.57
C ASP A 52 -13.99 1.61 3.98
N GLU A 53 -13.71 2.79 4.48
CA GLU A 53 -14.42 3.98 4.05
C GLU A 53 -13.96 4.49 2.71
N LEU A 54 -12.66 4.52 2.48
CA LEU A 54 -12.09 5.12 1.27
C LEU A 54 -11.87 4.14 0.14
N GLU A 55 -11.76 2.86 0.46
CA GLU A 55 -11.46 1.81 -0.53
C GLU A 55 -10.29 2.22 -1.41
N PRO A 56 -9.11 2.43 -0.83
CA PRO A 56 -7.97 2.88 -1.61
C PRO A 56 -7.44 1.75 -2.50
N ASP A 57 -6.63 2.11 -3.47
CA ASP A 57 -5.99 1.11 -4.33
C ASP A 57 -4.80 0.48 -3.62
N ALA A 58 -4.18 1.22 -2.73
CA ALA A 58 -3.02 0.73 -2.00
C ALA A 58 -2.98 1.31 -0.60
N VAL A 59 -2.40 0.56 0.32
CA VAL A 59 -2.16 1.06 1.67
C VAL A 59 -0.69 0.84 1.99
N VAL A 60 -0.07 1.84 2.60
CA VAL A 60 1.29 1.74 3.09
C VAL A 60 1.16 1.80 4.60
N ILE A 61 1.51 0.74 5.30
CA ILE A 61 1.23 0.64 6.71
C ILE A 61 2.48 0.29 7.51
N ASP A 62 2.76 1.09 8.52
CA ASP A 62 3.84 0.83 9.45
C ASP A 62 3.46 -0.33 10.36
N LEU A 63 4.37 -1.25 10.58
CA LEU A 63 4.11 -2.41 11.41
C LEU A 63 4.15 -2.11 12.90
N HIS A 64 4.70 -0.99 13.29
CA HIS A 64 4.88 -0.64 14.70
C HIS A 64 4.02 0.54 15.11
N MET A 65 2.72 0.33 15.15
CA MET A 65 1.79 1.36 15.56
C MET A 65 0.99 0.91 16.78
N PRO A 66 0.47 1.83 17.54
CA PRO A 66 -0.38 1.46 18.67
C PRO A 66 -1.73 0.94 18.22
N ARG A 67 -2.43 0.38 19.14
CA ARG A 67 -3.86 0.00 19.05
C ARG A 67 -4.13 -1.30 18.31
N LEU A 68 -3.28 -1.71 17.42
CA LEU A 68 -3.47 -2.99 16.74
C LEU A 68 -2.13 -3.34 16.12
N ASP A 69 -1.65 -4.55 16.32
CA ASP A 69 -0.34 -4.88 15.80
C ASP A 69 -0.39 -4.99 14.27
N GLY A 70 0.75 -4.74 13.66
CA GLY A 70 0.83 -4.61 12.21
C GLY A 70 0.49 -5.87 11.45
N VAL A 71 0.86 -7.02 11.98
CA VAL A 71 0.56 -8.28 11.30
C VAL A 71 -0.95 -8.51 11.27
N THR A 72 -1.61 -8.25 12.40
CA THR A 72 -3.06 -8.38 12.47
C THR A 72 -3.75 -7.39 11.53
N ALA A 73 -3.24 -6.15 11.49
CA ALA A 73 -3.82 -5.15 10.62
C ALA A 73 -3.69 -5.55 9.16
N VAL A 74 -2.52 -6.06 8.77
CA VAL A 74 -2.31 -6.50 7.39
C VAL A 74 -3.26 -7.65 7.06
N ALA A 75 -3.42 -8.60 7.97
CA ALA A 75 -4.32 -9.73 7.73
C ALA A 75 -5.75 -9.25 7.53
N ARG A 76 -6.20 -8.28 8.35
CA ARG A 76 -7.54 -7.73 8.23
C ARG A 76 -7.72 -7.00 6.91
N LEU A 77 -6.74 -6.18 6.55
CA LEU A 77 -6.80 -5.42 5.29
C LEU A 77 -6.86 -6.36 4.11
N ARG A 78 -6.07 -7.41 4.13
CA ARG A 78 -6.06 -8.37 3.03
C ARG A 78 -7.37 -9.14 2.95
N ASN A 79 -7.91 -9.51 4.10
CA ASN A 79 -9.14 -10.26 4.11
C ASN A 79 -10.30 -9.42 3.61
N ASP A 80 -10.38 -8.17 4.05
CA ASP A 80 -11.49 -7.30 3.71
C ASP A 80 -11.37 -6.68 2.33
N HIS A 81 -10.14 -6.55 1.82
CA HIS A 81 -9.89 -5.90 0.53
C HIS A 81 -8.93 -6.75 -0.30
N PRO A 82 -9.40 -7.86 -0.85
CA PRO A 82 -8.50 -8.84 -1.48
C PRO A 82 -7.65 -8.31 -2.63
N SER A 83 -8.11 -7.30 -3.33
CA SER A 83 -7.34 -6.79 -4.45
C SER A 83 -6.52 -5.55 -4.14
N MET A 84 -6.57 -5.08 -2.88
CA MET A 84 -5.81 -3.89 -2.53
C MET A 84 -4.33 -4.24 -2.42
N CYS A 85 -3.47 -3.31 -2.82
CA CYS A 85 -2.03 -3.51 -2.66
C CYS A 85 -1.67 -3.13 -1.23
N VAL A 86 -1.06 -4.05 -0.48
CA VAL A 86 -0.69 -3.80 0.90
C VAL A 86 0.83 -3.80 1.00
N ILE A 87 1.40 -2.65 1.34
CA ILE A 87 2.83 -2.51 1.51
C ILE A 87 3.12 -2.21 2.97
N ALA A 88 3.86 -3.08 3.62
CA ALA A 88 4.19 -2.90 5.03
C ALA A 88 5.54 -2.23 5.18
N LEU A 89 5.66 -1.32 6.12
CA LEU A 89 6.92 -0.67 6.42
C LEU A 89 7.38 -1.06 7.81
N THR A 90 8.68 -1.22 7.96
CA THR A 90 9.23 -1.53 9.26
C THR A 90 10.55 -0.77 9.43
N GLY A 91 10.87 -0.41 10.66
CA GLY A 91 12.17 0.16 10.96
C GLY A 91 13.21 -0.91 11.23
N ASP A 92 12.80 -2.17 11.19
CA ASP A 92 13.57 -3.29 11.59
C ASP A 92 13.73 -4.26 10.46
N ASP A 93 14.83 -4.93 10.40
CA ASP A 93 15.10 -5.87 9.32
C ASP A 93 15.05 -7.31 9.84
N GLN A 94 14.05 -7.64 10.60
CA GLN A 94 13.92 -8.97 11.18
C GLN A 94 13.21 -9.91 10.22
N ALA A 95 13.89 -10.97 9.83
CA ALA A 95 13.33 -11.91 8.86
C ALA A 95 12.03 -12.53 9.32
N ALA A 96 11.95 -12.86 10.62
CA ALA A 96 10.74 -13.50 11.13
C ALA A 96 9.52 -12.58 11.00
N LEU A 97 9.71 -11.28 11.22
CA LEU A 97 8.63 -10.32 11.10
C LEU A 97 8.23 -10.17 9.64
N HIS A 98 9.22 -10.11 8.75
CA HIS A 98 8.95 -10.02 7.32
C HIS A 98 8.15 -11.24 6.85
N ASP A 99 8.52 -12.42 7.31
CA ASP A 99 7.82 -13.64 6.90
C ASP A 99 6.38 -13.63 7.41
N ALA A 100 6.19 -13.22 8.67
CA ALA A 100 4.85 -13.21 9.24
C ALA A 100 3.93 -12.25 8.51
N VAL A 101 4.45 -11.10 8.13
CA VAL A 101 3.66 -10.10 7.46
C VAL A 101 3.36 -10.52 6.02
N ALA A 102 4.31 -11.13 5.36
CA ALA A 102 4.08 -11.64 4.02
C ALA A 102 3.00 -12.72 4.04
N GLU A 103 3.04 -13.61 5.03
CA GLU A 103 2.02 -14.64 5.16
C GLU A 103 0.68 -14.05 5.49
N ALA A 104 0.64 -12.93 6.20
CA ALA A 104 -0.62 -12.26 6.51
C ALA A 104 -1.22 -11.61 5.28
N GLY A 105 -0.46 -11.46 4.21
CA GLY A 105 -1.00 -10.97 2.97
C GLY A 105 -0.40 -9.68 2.43
N ALA A 106 0.71 -9.21 2.99
CA ALA A 106 1.37 -8.03 2.44
C ALA A 106 1.99 -8.35 1.10
N ASP A 107 1.88 -7.44 0.16
CA ASP A 107 2.50 -7.61 -1.14
C ASP A 107 3.97 -7.28 -1.11
N ALA A 108 4.40 -6.45 -0.18
CA ALA A 108 5.81 -6.12 0.00
C ALA A 108 6.04 -5.68 1.42
N VAL A 109 7.26 -5.89 1.92
CA VAL A 109 7.69 -5.42 3.24
C VAL A 109 8.96 -4.64 3.01
N LEU A 110 8.97 -3.37 3.36
CA LEU A 110 10.10 -2.49 3.09
C LEU A 110 10.63 -1.86 4.38
N VAL A 111 11.92 -1.61 4.40
CA VAL A 111 12.55 -0.97 5.57
C VAL A 111 12.54 0.54 5.38
N LYS A 112 12.12 1.25 6.42
CA LYS A 112 11.78 2.67 6.31
C LYS A 112 12.88 3.57 5.79
N ASN A 113 14.11 3.31 6.07
CA ASN A 113 15.15 4.26 5.72
C ASN A 113 15.85 3.99 4.40
N GLU A 114 15.35 3.03 3.62
CA GLU A 114 16.02 2.71 2.36
C GLU A 114 15.08 2.46 1.25
N PHE A 115 13.85 2.91 1.36
CA PHE A 115 12.81 2.32 0.55
C PHE A 115 12.16 3.19 -0.48
N PHE A 116 12.47 4.49 -0.52
CA PHE A 116 11.57 5.37 -1.26
C PHE A 116 11.42 5.01 -2.73
N ASP A 117 12.50 4.73 -3.41
CA ASP A 117 12.40 4.37 -4.83
C ASP A 117 11.65 3.07 -5.02
N VAL A 118 11.88 2.10 -4.12
CA VAL A 118 11.18 0.83 -4.20
C VAL A 118 9.70 1.03 -3.90
N LEU A 119 9.40 1.90 -2.95
CA LEU A 119 8.02 2.19 -2.60
C LEU A 119 7.28 2.77 -3.79
N VAL A 120 7.85 3.74 -4.45
CA VAL A 120 7.22 4.36 -5.61
C VAL A 120 6.97 3.31 -6.70
N ASP A 121 7.95 2.45 -6.93
CA ASP A 121 7.80 1.41 -7.91
C ASP A 121 6.67 0.45 -7.55
N ARG A 122 6.59 0.06 -6.28
CA ARG A 122 5.53 -0.86 -5.87
C ARG A 122 4.16 -0.22 -5.98
N LEU A 123 4.05 1.06 -5.65
CA LEU A 123 2.78 1.76 -5.78
C LEU A 123 2.36 1.88 -7.23
N ALA A 124 3.32 2.13 -8.11
CA ALA A 124 3.01 2.19 -9.54
C ALA A 124 2.53 0.83 -10.03
N GLN A 125 3.10 -0.25 -9.50
CA GLN A 125 2.67 -1.58 -9.87
C GLN A 125 1.28 -1.90 -9.37
N ALA A 126 0.81 -1.24 -8.32
CA ALA A 126 -0.54 -1.46 -7.84
C ALA A 126 -1.56 -1.17 -8.92
N LYS A 127 -1.34 -0.08 -9.67
CA LYS A 127 -2.23 0.20 -10.74
C LYS A 127 -2.11 -0.83 -11.83
N ALA A 128 -0.90 -1.19 -12.18
CA ALA A 128 -0.67 -2.19 -13.21
C ALA A 128 -1.32 -3.50 -12.82
N SER A 129 -1.19 -3.91 -11.58
CA SER A 129 -1.81 -5.13 -11.13
C SER A 129 -3.30 -5.08 -11.21
N THR A 130 -3.87 -3.99 -10.79
CA THR A 130 -5.30 -3.82 -10.80
C THR A 130 -5.87 -3.82 -12.19
N GLN A 131 -5.24 -3.12 -13.11
CA GLN A 131 -5.70 -3.11 -14.46
C GLN A 131 -5.22 -4.29 -15.19
N GLY A 132 -4.02 -4.67 -14.94
CA GLY A 132 -3.43 -5.78 -15.60
C GLY A 132 -4.12 -7.05 -15.34
N GLY A 133 -4.62 -7.21 -14.18
CA GLY A 133 -5.38 -8.40 -13.90
C GLY A 133 -6.47 -8.58 -14.90
N ASP A 134 -7.09 -7.53 -15.27
CA ASP A 134 -8.12 -7.59 -16.25
C ASP A 134 -7.58 -7.93 -17.57
N GLU A 135 -6.59 -7.26 -18.01
CA GLU A 135 -6.15 -7.48 -19.30
C GLU A 135 -5.33 -8.62 -19.43
N LEU A 136 -4.49 -8.87 -18.51
CA LEU A 136 -3.63 -9.91 -18.65
C LEU A 136 -4.25 -11.16 -18.64
N SER A 137 -5.29 -11.24 -17.98
CA SER A 137 -5.94 -12.45 -18.08
C SER A 137 -6.08 -12.71 -19.47
N ALA A 138 -6.06 -11.75 -20.21
CA ALA A 138 -6.12 -11.94 -21.58
C ALA A 138 -4.81 -12.22 -22.09
N GLU A 139 -3.89 -11.70 -21.80
CA GLU A 139 -2.75 -11.82 -22.47
C GLU A 139 -1.85 -12.56 -22.04
N GLY A 140 -2.08 -12.73 -21.38
CA GLY A 140 -1.46 -13.44 -21.21
C GLY A 140 -0.74 -13.82 -21.60
N SER A 141 -0.86 -13.56 -21.69
CA SER A 141 -0.34 -13.88 -22.03
C SER A 141 0.53 -13.71 -22.42
N GLN A 142 0.57 -13.34 -22.62
CA GLN A 142 1.26 -13.17 -23.08
C GLN A 142 2.17 -13.42 -23.03
N VAL A 143 1.96 -13.65 -22.84
CA VAL A 143 2.51 -14.00 -22.85
C VAL A 143 3.00 -14.33 -23.07
N PRO A 144 3.26 -14.23 -23.29
CA PRO A 144 3.57 -14.68 -23.56
C PRO A 144 3.92 -15.11 -23.56
N GLY A 145 3.66 -14.90 -23.36
CA GLY A 145 3.63 -15.43 -23.27
C GLY A 145 3.77 -15.55 -23.25
#